data_9fc7d884033d96e3dfe9637765edade6
#
_entry.id   9fc7d884033d96e3dfe9637765edade6
#
_cell.length_a   1.000
_cell.length_b   1.000
_cell.length_c   1.000
_cell.angle_alpha   90.00
_cell.angle_beta   90.00
_cell.angle_gamma   90.00
#
_symmetry.space_group_name_H-M   'P 1'
#
loop_
_entity.id
_entity.type
_entity.pdbx_description
1 polymer ?
#
loop_
_entity_poly.entity_id
_entity_poly.type
_entity_poly.pdbx_seq_one_letter_code
_entity_poly.pdbx_strand_id
1 'polypeptide(L)'
;MGLVTPGEQTPWCGGSIITSLHILTAAHCTYYTSIEDVKAPASIQVLVGEHDTSDSIADVHNVSKITSHPRFNHDNADYDFSILTLTTPINFSSKAAPICLPASVASLYTGQVATVTGWGDTGADGSPASTLQEVDVIVESNEKCNDYYSGKIKE
;
A
#
# COMPACT_ATOMS: atom_id res chain seq x y z
N MET A 1 7.65 -1.35 -2.81
CA MET A 1 7.21 -2.75 -2.85
C MET A 1 5.79 -2.85 -3.41
N GLY A 2 5.48 -3.94 -4.10
CA GLY A 2 4.20 -4.15 -4.77
C GLY A 2 3.52 -5.45 -4.34
N LEU A 3 2.18 -5.48 -4.39
CA LEU A 3 1.37 -6.68 -4.19
C LEU A 3 0.98 -7.25 -5.55
N VAL A 4 1.21 -8.54 -5.73
CA VAL A 4 0.94 -9.24 -6.99
C VAL A 4 0.17 -10.54 -6.74
N THR A 5 -0.50 -11.05 -7.77
CA THR A 5 -0.98 -12.42 -7.82
C THR A 5 0.22 -13.37 -7.96
N PRO A 6 0.24 -14.53 -7.30
CA PRO A 6 1.33 -15.49 -7.44
C PRO A 6 1.66 -15.81 -8.90
N GLY A 7 2.93 -15.58 -9.25
CA GLY A 7 3.46 -15.77 -10.61
C GLY A 7 3.33 -14.56 -11.53
N GLU A 8 2.71 -13.47 -11.09
CA GLU A 8 2.65 -12.20 -11.83
C GLU A 8 3.74 -11.23 -11.36
N GLN A 9 4.09 -10.28 -12.24
CA GLN A 9 5.11 -9.25 -11.95
C GLN A 9 4.50 -7.84 -11.87
N THR A 10 3.28 -7.66 -12.36
CA THR A 10 2.62 -6.36 -12.36
C THR A 10 1.88 -6.14 -11.05
N PRO A 11 2.31 -5.17 -10.22
CA PRO A 11 1.62 -4.85 -8.98
C PRO A 11 0.22 -4.28 -9.23
N TRP A 12 -0.77 -4.79 -8.51
CA TRP A 12 -2.12 -4.23 -8.49
C TRP A 12 -2.39 -3.37 -7.24
N CYS A 13 -1.51 -3.43 -6.24
CA CYS A 13 -1.49 -2.57 -5.06
C CYS A 13 -0.07 -2.35 -4.58
N GLY A 14 0.11 -1.28 -3.82
CA GLY A 14 1.36 -0.97 -3.13
C GLY A 14 1.29 -1.23 -1.63
N GLY A 15 2.40 -0.96 -0.95
CA GLY A 15 2.45 -0.96 0.51
C GLY A 15 3.83 -0.54 1.03
N SER A 16 3.98 -0.51 2.34
CA SER A 16 5.18 -0.07 3.03
C SER A 16 5.74 -1.16 3.93
N ILE A 17 7.04 -1.40 3.86
CA ILE A 17 7.73 -2.30 4.79
C ILE A 17 7.78 -1.60 6.16
N ILE A 18 7.20 -2.19 7.19
CA ILE A 18 7.25 -1.66 8.56
C ILE A 18 8.18 -2.45 9.47
N THR A 19 8.36 -3.74 9.22
CA THR A 19 9.41 -4.59 9.80
C THR A 19 9.89 -5.58 8.76
N SER A 20 10.88 -6.42 9.08
CA SER A 20 11.32 -7.48 8.16
C SER A 20 10.23 -8.51 7.83
N LEU A 21 9.20 -8.64 8.65
CA LEU A 21 8.11 -9.60 8.47
C LEU A 21 6.75 -8.96 8.19
N HIS A 22 6.63 -7.63 8.28
CA HIS A 22 5.33 -6.97 8.21
C HIS A 22 5.28 -5.86 7.18
N ILE A 23 4.23 -5.90 6.37
CA ILE A 23 3.91 -4.92 5.35
C ILE A 23 2.61 -4.22 5.73
N LEU A 24 2.60 -2.90 5.71
CA LEU A 24 1.39 -2.09 5.81
C LEU A 24 0.85 -1.83 4.39
N THR A 25 -0.41 -2.11 4.17
CA THR A 25 -1.13 -1.85 2.90
C THR A 25 -2.56 -1.40 3.18
N ALA A 26 -3.32 -1.07 2.16
CA ALA A 26 -4.74 -0.79 2.26
C ALA A 26 -5.57 -2.08 2.46
N ALA A 27 -6.64 -2.02 3.25
CA ALA A 27 -7.50 -3.18 3.48
C ALA A 27 -8.27 -3.58 2.21
N HIS A 28 -8.68 -2.61 1.38
CA HIS A 28 -9.34 -2.92 0.10
C HIS A 28 -8.45 -3.76 -0.83
N CYS A 29 -7.13 -3.65 -0.73
CA CYS A 29 -6.19 -4.49 -1.47
C CYS A 29 -6.28 -5.97 -1.04
N THR A 30 -6.67 -6.23 0.19
CA THR A 30 -6.74 -7.58 0.78
C THR A 30 -8.15 -8.13 0.87
N TYR A 31 -9.13 -7.51 0.18
CA TYR A 31 -10.53 -7.83 0.28
C TYR A 31 -11.14 -8.17 -1.08
N TYR A 32 -12.04 -9.14 -1.12
CA TYR A 32 -12.86 -9.48 -2.28
C TYR A 32 -14.22 -8.81 -2.17
N THR A 33 -14.48 -7.77 -2.95
CA THR A 33 -15.78 -7.09 -3.00
C THR A 33 -16.94 -7.99 -3.37
N SER A 34 -16.69 -8.94 -4.28
CA SER A 34 -17.76 -9.82 -4.81
C SER A 34 -18.31 -10.83 -3.80
N ILE A 35 -17.56 -11.15 -2.76
CA ILE A 35 -17.96 -12.11 -1.71
C ILE A 35 -17.87 -11.52 -0.31
N GLU A 36 -17.55 -10.23 -0.20
CA GLU A 36 -17.42 -9.48 1.06
C GLU A 36 -16.51 -10.19 2.09
N ASP A 37 -15.37 -10.69 1.64
CA ASP A 37 -14.44 -11.45 2.49
C ASP A 37 -12.98 -11.09 2.24
N VAL A 38 -12.13 -11.39 3.22
CA VAL A 38 -10.67 -11.19 3.13
C VAL A 38 -10.05 -12.21 2.20
N LYS A 39 -9.14 -11.78 1.33
CA LYS A 39 -8.38 -12.65 0.43
C LYS A 39 -7.61 -13.71 1.21
N ALA A 40 -7.47 -14.90 0.64
CA ALA A 40 -6.60 -15.93 1.19
C ALA A 40 -5.13 -15.45 1.15
N PRO A 41 -4.33 -15.62 2.20
CA PRO A 41 -2.91 -15.24 2.20
C PRO A 41 -2.14 -15.80 1.01
N ALA A 42 -2.42 -17.04 0.60
CA ALA A 42 -1.79 -17.69 -0.53
C ALA A 42 -2.10 -17.06 -1.90
N SER A 43 -3.10 -16.17 -1.99
CA SER A 43 -3.43 -15.45 -3.23
C SER A 43 -2.65 -14.16 -3.42
N ILE A 44 -1.78 -13.80 -2.48
CA ILE A 44 -0.98 -12.57 -2.52
C ILE A 44 0.50 -12.92 -2.37
N GLN A 45 1.32 -12.37 -3.25
CA GLN A 45 2.77 -12.27 -3.08
C GLN A 45 3.20 -10.80 -2.99
N VAL A 46 4.34 -10.58 -2.36
CA VAL A 46 4.93 -9.26 -2.15
C VAL A 46 6.25 -9.20 -2.92
N LEU A 47 6.35 -8.27 -3.87
CA LEU A 47 7.59 -7.94 -4.57
C LEU A 47 8.36 -6.89 -3.77
N VAL A 48 9.60 -7.17 -3.41
CA VAL A 48 10.47 -6.28 -2.64
C VAL A 48 11.71 -5.94 -3.45
N GLY A 49 12.19 -4.69 -3.35
CA GLY A 49 13.38 -4.24 -4.06
C GLY A 49 13.19 -4.04 -5.56
N GLU A 50 11.92 -4.10 -6.05
CA GLU A 50 11.59 -3.86 -7.43
C GLU A 50 11.70 -2.38 -7.79
N HIS A 51 12.20 -2.10 -8.98
CA HIS A 51 12.23 -0.77 -9.58
C HIS A 51 11.57 -0.77 -10.97
N ASP A 52 11.88 -1.76 -11.79
CA ASP A 52 11.29 -1.90 -13.13
C ASP A 52 10.60 -3.28 -13.23
N THR A 53 9.28 -3.28 -13.27
CA THR A 53 8.45 -4.49 -13.31
C THR A 53 8.66 -5.32 -14.58
N SER A 54 9.43 -4.83 -15.57
CA SER A 54 9.75 -5.55 -16.79
C SER A 54 10.99 -6.45 -16.66
N ASP A 55 11.82 -6.31 -15.62
CA ASP A 55 13.11 -7.01 -15.49
C ASP A 55 13.11 -8.24 -14.57
N SER A 56 12.04 -8.46 -13.80
CA SER A 56 11.83 -9.64 -12.94
C SER A 56 12.94 -9.90 -11.90
N ILE A 57 13.53 -8.85 -11.35
CA ILE A 57 14.65 -8.93 -10.37
C ILE A 57 14.13 -8.87 -8.91
N ALA A 58 12.85 -8.68 -8.69
CA ALA A 58 12.27 -8.54 -7.37
C ALA A 58 12.53 -9.74 -6.46
N ASP A 59 12.75 -9.48 -5.17
CA ASP A 59 12.68 -10.50 -4.13
C ASP A 59 11.22 -10.79 -3.78
N VAL A 60 10.80 -12.05 -3.97
CA VAL A 60 9.39 -12.46 -3.86
C VAL A 60 9.13 -13.10 -2.51
N HIS A 61 8.20 -12.55 -1.75
CA HIS A 61 7.79 -13.07 -0.45
C HIS A 61 6.34 -13.54 -0.45
N ASN A 62 6.10 -14.73 0.11
CA ASN A 62 4.76 -15.24 0.34
C ASN A 62 4.16 -14.65 1.62
N VAL A 63 2.85 -14.48 1.63
CA VAL A 63 2.08 -14.02 2.78
C VAL A 63 1.59 -15.23 3.58
N SER A 64 1.81 -15.20 4.89
CA SER A 64 1.32 -16.23 5.83
C SER A 64 0.02 -15.81 6.50
N LYS A 65 -0.20 -14.50 6.70
CA LYS A 65 -1.38 -13.96 7.37
C LYS A 65 -1.73 -12.58 6.85
N ILE A 66 -3.02 -12.31 6.76
CA ILE A 66 -3.60 -10.99 6.51
C ILE A 66 -4.35 -10.56 7.79
N THR A 67 -4.11 -9.34 8.24
CA THR A 67 -4.78 -8.75 9.39
C THR A 67 -5.30 -7.37 9.01
N SER A 68 -6.55 -7.34 8.54
CA SER A 68 -7.25 -6.09 8.23
C SER A 68 -7.77 -5.44 9.50
N HIS A 69 -7.93 -4.13 9.47
CA HIS A 69 -8.53 -3.41 10.59
C HIS A 69 -9.96 -3.93 10.85
N PRO A 70 -10.34 -4.25 12.12
CA PRO A 70 -11.63 -4.91 12.40
C PRO A 70 -12.85 -4.02 12.13
N ARG A 71 -12.66 -2.71 11.93
CA ARG A 71 -13.70 -1.75 11.55
C ARG A 71 -13.59 -1.30 10.08
N PHE A 72 -12.80 -2.01 9.27
CA PHE A 72 -12.74 -1.69 7.84
C PHE A 72 -14.13 -1.77 7.24
N ASN A 73 -14.52 -0.70 6.55
CA ASN A 73 -15.78 -0.63 5.83
C ASN A 73 -15.49 -0.38 4.35
N HIS A 74 -15.84 -1.37 3.54
CA HIS A 74 -15.59 -1.35 2.11
C HIS A 74 -16.39 -0.25 1.37
N ASP A 75 -17.60 0.09 1.84
CA ASP A 75 -18.50 1.03 1.14
C ASP A 75 -18.02 2.48 1.18
N ASN A 76 -17.32 2.84 2.25
CA ASN A 76 -16.85 4.21 2.47
C ASN A 76 -15.33 4.31 2.71
N ALA A 77 -14.62 3.19 2.62
CA ALA A 77 -13.17 3.08 2.87
C ALA A 77 -12.73 3.55 4.28
N ASP A 78 -13.62 3.49 5.28
CA ASP A 78 -13.24 3.76 6.66
C ASP A 78 -12.28 2.67 7.16
N TYR A 79 -11.23 3.07 7.91
CA TYR A 79 -10.22 2.18 8.45
C TYR A 79 -9.55 1.30 7.39
N ASP A 80 -9.30 1.85 6.21
CA ASP A 80 -8.74 1.15 5.06
C ASP A 80 -7.25 0.86 5.19
N PHE A 81 -6.89 0.02 6.17
CA PHE A 81 -5.54 -0.50 6.29
C PHE A 81 -5.49 -1.94 6.75
N SER A 82 -4.46 -2.64 6.32
CA SER A 82 -4.20 -4.04 6.60
C SER A 82 -2.71 -4.29 6.79
N ILE A 83 -2.37 -5.26 7.62
CA ILE A 83 -1.02 -5.76 7.80
C ILE A 83 -0.91 -7.16 7.21
N LEU A 84 0.06 -7.32 6.31
CA LEU A 84 0.46 -8.63 5.81
C LEU A 84 1.65 -9.13 6.64
N THR A 85 1.56 -10.37 7.13
CA THR A 85 2.70 -11.08 7.73
C THR A 85 3.31 -11.98 6.68
N LEU A 86 4.60 -11.86 6.45
CA LEU A 86 5.33 -12.67 5.48
C LEU A 86 5.69 -14.04 6.05
N THR A 87 5.96 -15.02 5.19
CA THR A 87 6.44 -16.34 5.59
C THR A 87 7.93 -16.34 5.95
N THR A 88 8.71 -15.46 5.31
CA THR A 88 10.16 -15.31 5.51
C THR A 88 10.50 -13.83 5.68
N PRO A 89 11.49 -13.50 6.53
CA PRO A 89 11.88 -12.11 6.71
C PRO A 89 12.54 -11.53 5.46
N ILE A 90 12.30 -10.25 5.22
CA ILE A 90 13.00 -9.45 4.21
C ILE A 90 14.44 -9.22 4.69
N ASN A 91 15.41 -9.46 3.82
CA ASN A 91 16.79 -9.05 4.03
C ASN A 91 16.93 -7.56 3.66
N PHE A 92 17.10 -6.70 4.65
CA PHE A 92 17.26 -5.27 4.39
C PHE A 92 18.53 -4.96 3.60
N SER A 93 18.41 -4.02 2.67
CA SER A 93 19.48 -3.64 1.74
C SER A 93 19.27 -2.20 1.27
N SER A 94 20.12 -1.71 0.38
CA SER A 94 19.90 -0.41 -0.29
C SER A 94 18.64 -0.36 -1.16
N LYS A 95 18.07 -1.51 -1.51
CA LYS A 95 16.83 -1.62 -2.31
C LYS A 95 15.58 -1.90 -1.46
N ALA A 96 15.74 -2.26 -0.20
CA ALA A 96 14.64 -2.62 0.69
C ALA A 96 14.97 -2.27 2.14
N ALA A 97 14.24 -1.32 2.70
CA ALA A 97 14.37 -0.86 4.08
C ALA A 97 12.99 -0.54 4.67
N PRO A 98 12.82 -0.64 6.00
CA PRO A 98 11.58 -0.25 6.63
C PRO A 98 11.41 1.26 6.63
N ILE A 99 10.14 1.71 6.51
CA ILE A 99 9.77 3.10 6.73
C ILE A 99 9.41 3.33 8.20
N CYS A 100 9.72 4.51 8.72
CA CYS A 100 9.31 4.89 10.06
C CYS A 100 7.79 5.11 10.12
N LEU A 101 7.16 4.63 11.19
CA LEU A 101 5.80 5.01 11.53
C LEU A 101 5.78 6.37 12.23
N PRO A 102 4.67 7.12 12.20
CA PRO A 102 4.55 8.38 12.90
C PRO A 102 4.87 8.24 14.39
N ALA A 103 5.67 9.15 14.93
CA ALA A 103 6.02 9.15 16.35
C ALA A 103 4.84 9.55 17.26
N SER A 104 3.84 10.22 16.72
CA SER A 104 2.65 10.68 17.46
C SER A 104 1.42 10.62 16.54
N VAL A 105 0.34 10.07 17.07
CA VAL A 105 -0.99 10.09 16.43
C VAL A 105 -1.65 11.48 16.43
N ALA A 106 -1.12 12.42 17.20
CA ALA A 106 -1.65 13.79 17.29
C ALA A 106 -1.15 14.70 16.16
N SER A 107 -0.15 14.29 15.39
CA SER A 107 0.37 15.09 14.28
C SER A 107 -0.43 14.83 13.02
N LEU A 108 -1.10 15.86 12.52
CA LEU A 108 -1.87 15.79 11.26
C LEU A 108 -1.00 16.04 10.02
N TYR A 109 0.26 16.42 10.20
CA TYR A 109 1.22 16.72 9.11
C TYR A 109 0.73 17.74 8.07
N THR A 110 -0.41 18.41 8.29
CA THR A 110 -1.00 19.38 7.37
C THR A 110 0.02 20.44 6.94
N GLY A 111 0.08 20.70 5.64
CA GLY A 111 1.01 21.64 5.02
C GLY A 111 2.43 21.10 4.81
N GLN A 112 2.72 19.89 5.26
CA GLN A 112 4.00 19.25 4.97
C GLN A 112 3.99 18.58 3.61
N VAL A 113 5.16 18.44 3.00
CA VAL A 113 5.34 17.66 1.78
C VAL A 113 5.43 16.19 2.13
N ALA A 114 4.67 15.36 1.41
CA ALA A 114 4.76 13.91 1.45
C ALA A 114 5.10 13.39 0.05
N THR A 115 6.02 12.43 -0.04
CA THR A 115 6.37 11.79 -1.30
C THR A 115 5.54 10.51 -1.47
N VAL A 116 4.79 10.43 -2.56
CA VAL A 116 4.03 9.23 -2.95
C VAL A 116 4.82 8.48 -4.01
N THR A 117 4.96 7.17 -3.84
CA THR A 117 5.69 6.31 -4.78
C THR A 117 4.82 5.17 -5.28
N GLY A 118 4.99 4.76 -6.54
CA GLY A 118 4.24 3.64 -7.11
C GLY A 118 4.42 3.43 -8.60
N TRP A 119 3.77 2.41 -9.12
CA TRP A 119 3.69 2.08 -10.55
C TRP A 119 2.31 2.38 -11.15
N GLY A 120 1.52 3.21 -10.47
CA GLY A 120 0.19 3.61 -10.94
C GLY A 120 0.23 4.53 -12.16
N ASP A 121 -0.96 4.91 -12.62
CA ASP A 121 -1.13 5.80 -13.76
C ASP A 121 -0.49 7.17 -13.51
N THR A 122 0.22 7.68 -14.51
CA THR A 122 0.93 8.96 -14.44
C THR A 122 0.10 10.15 -14.94
N GLY A 123 -1.18 9.93 -15.23
CA GLY A 123 -2.13 10.95 -15.67
C GLY A 123 -3.52 10.39 -15.90
N ALA A 124 -4.52 11.24 -16.15
CA ALA A 124 -5.93 10.86 -16.28
C ALA A 124 -6.21 9.79 -17.36
N ASP A 125 -5.38 9.74 -18.40
CA ASP A 125 -5.45 8.77 -19.49
C ASP A 125 -4.17 7.92 -19.55
N GLY A 126 -3.42 7.87 -18.44
CA GLY A 126 -2.13 7.18 -18.35
C GLY A 126 -2.28 5.67 -18.32
N SER A 127 -1.22 4.98 -18.74
CA SER A 127 -1.02 3.57 -18.43
C SER A 127 -0.13 3.43 -17.19
N PRO A 128 -0.26 2.34 -16.43
CA PRO A 128 0.66 2.05 -15.34
C PRO A 128 2.12 2.12 -15.79
N ALA A 129 2.98 2.73 -14.98
CA ALA A 129 4.40 2.83 -15.28
C ALA A 129 5.10 1.49 -15.01
N SER A 130 6.01 1.06 -15.89
CA SER A 130 6.88 -0.10 -15.60
C SER A 130 7.96 0.25 -14.58
N THR A 131 8.46 1.49 -14.64
CA THR A 131 9.49 2.00 -13.72
C THR A 131 8.84 2.74 -12.55
N LEU A 132 9.31 2.49 -11.33
CA LEU A 132 8.81 3.14 -10.11
C LEU A 132 8.88 4.66 -10.24
N GLN A 133 7.75 5.31 -10.03
CA GLN A 133 7.59 6.77 -10.07
C GLN A 133 7.47 7.34 -8.66
N GLU A 134 7.77 8.63 -8.52
CA GLU A 134 7.53 9.39 -7.30
C GLU A 134 6.94 10.77 -7.62
N VAL A 135 6.15 11.30 -6.70
CA VAL A 135 5.60 12.65 -6.76
C VAL A 135 5.47 13.22 -5.36
N ASP A 136 5.85 14.48 -5.22
CA ASP A 136 5.64 15.23 -3.99
C ASP A 136 4.26 15.86 -3.97
N VAL A 137 3.55 15.67 -2.86
CA VAL A 137 2.23 16.23 -2.62
C VAL A 137 2.20 16.96 -1.26
N ILE A 138 1.34 17.97 -1.15
CA ILE A 138 1.13 18.67 0.13
C ILE A 138 0.02 17.94 0.90
N VAL A 139 0.28 17.61 2.16
CA VAL A 139 -0.73 17.03 3.06
C VAL A 139 -1.80 18.09 3.36
N GLU A 140 -3.02 17.81 2.98
CA GLU A 140 -4.16 18.69 3.21
C GLU A 140 -4.85 18.39 4.57
N SER A 141 -5.58 19.38 5.09
CA SER A 141 -6.40 19.16 6.29
C SER A 141 -7.66 18.35 5.97
N ASN A 142 -8.18 17.63 6.97
CA ASN A 142 -9.46 16.92 6.84
C ASN A 142 -10.61 17.86 6.47
N GLU A 143 -10.61 19.10 6.99
CA GLU A 143 -11.60 20.13 6.64
C GLU A 143 -11.60 20.40 5.13
N LYS A 144 -10.42 20.71 4.56
CA LYS A 144 -10.29 20.98 3.13
C LYS A 144 -10.59 19.75 2.27
N CYS A 145 -10.18 18.55 2.70
CA CYS A 145 -10.56 17.31 2.03
C CYS A 145 -12.07 17.09 2.04
N ASN A 146 -12.74 17.40 3.14
CA ASN A 146 -14.20 17.29 3.24
C ASN A 146 -14.96 18.21 2.28
N ASP A 147 -14.41 19.37 1.94
CA ASP A 147 -14.99 20.25 0.91
C ASP A 147 -14.99 19.55 -0.47
N TYR A 148 -13.93 18.84 -0.82
CA TYR A 148 -13.83 18.10 -2.08
C TYR A 148 -14.65 16.80 -2.07
N TYR A 149 -14.69 16.10 -0.95
CA TYR A 149 -15.35 14.78 -0.83
C TYR A 149 -16.74 14.84 -0.22
N SER A 150 -17.38 16.05 -0.16
CA SER A 150 -18.76 16.24 0.30
C SER A 150 -19.04 15.68 1.70
N GLY A 151 -18.12 15.91 2.64
CA GLY A 151 -18.27 15.50 4.05
C GLY A 151 -18.05 14.00 4.31
N LYS A 152 -17.39 13.27 3.41
CA LYS A 152 -17.11 11.84 3.56
C LYS A 152 -15.87 11.52 4.39
N ILE A 153 -14.98 12.50 4.63
CA ILE A 153 -13.78 12.30 5.44
C ILE A 153 -14.17 12.36 6.92
N LYS A 154 -13.82 11.35 7.67
CA LYS A 154 -14.07 11.27 9.12
C LYS A 154 -12.79 11.60 9.90
N GLU A 155 -12.97 12.15 11.11
CA GLU A 155 -11.89 12.39 12.07
C GLU A 155 -11.49 11.12 12.84
#